data_5c1254f99a9487939833ec30b6407111
#
_entry.id   5c1254f99a9487939833ec30b6407111
#
_cell.length_a   1.000
_cell.length_b   1.000
_cell.length_c   1.000
_cell.angle_alpha   90.00
_cell.angle_beta   90.00
_cell.angle_gamma   90.00
#
_symmetry.space_group_name_H-M   'P 1'
#
loop_
_entity.id
_entity.type
_entity.pdbx_description
1 polymer ?
#
loop_
_entity_poly.entity_id
_entity_poly.type
_entity_poly.pdbx_seq_one_letter_code
_entity_poly.pdbx_strand_id
1 'polypeptide(L)'
;HTKASHANSTLATDGERLIAFFGSEGLYAYDLKGKLLWQKDLGVLDAGWFTDPSAQWETGSSPILHDNVVVIQADVQKGSFLAAFDARTGKELWRVSRSDVPTWGTPTVHQVNGQTQLVVNGWRHIGAYDFKTGKEIWKLTGGGDIPVPTPVVHDGLIFITSAHGPKAPVYAIRETATGDITLADGATSNAGVAWSAARDGGYMCTPPVYRGLVYIVKYNGVLSVYDAKTGEVKFQQRLAGGTSAFTSSPIAADGKVFLASEDGRVYVLKAGPTFEVLAENDMTESVLST
;
A
#
# COMPACT_ATOMS: atom_id res chain seq x y z
N HIS A 1 -22.44 2.27 -4.24
CA HIS A 1 -21.28 3.09 -4.53
C HIS A 1 -20.98 3.12 -6.03
N THR A 2 -20.64 4.26 -6.59
CA THR A 2 -20.36 4.40 -8.03
C THR A 2 -18.96 3.94 -8.43
N LYS A 3 -18.01 3.87 -7.47
CA LYS A 3 -16.60 3.52 -7.69
C LYS A 3 -16.09 2.39 -6.79
N ALA A 4 -16.94 1.72 -6.03
CA ALA A 4 -16.52 0.65 -5.10
C ALA A 4 -17.55 -0.49 -5.10
N SER A 5 -17.08 -1.69 -4.79
CA SER A 5 -17.91 -2.88 -4.57
C SER A 5 -17.37 -3.66 -3.37
N HIS A 6 -18.12 -4.66 -2.89
CA HIS A 6 -17.64 -5.57 -1.83
C HIS A 6 -16.49 -6.48 -2.30
N ALA A 7 -16.17 -6.51 -3.58
CA ALA A 7 -15.12 -7.31 -4.20
C ALA A 7 -13.93 -6.44 -4.67
N ASN A 8 -13.44 -5.54 -3.82
CA ASN A 8 -12.32 -4.63 -4.15
C ASN A 8 -10.94 -5.31 -4.05
N SER A 9 -10.84 -6.35 -3.22
CA SER A 9 -9.57 -7.03 -2.95
C SER A 9 -9.14 -7.91 -4.12
N THR A 10 -7.84 -7.90 -4.44
CA THR A 10 -7.25 -8.86 -5.39
C THR A 10 -7.11 -10.23 -4.73
N LEU A 11 -7.42 -11.29 -5.46
CA LEU A 11 -7.25 -12.66 -4.98
C LEU A 11 -5.77 -12.99 -4.79
N ALA A 12 -5.46 -13.75 -3.73
CA ALA A 12 -4.12 -14.34 -3.56
C ALA A 12 -4.14 -15.82 -3.95
N THR A 13 -3.03 -16.32 -4.53
CA THR A 13 -2.89 -17.73 -4.92
C THR A 13 -1.48 -18.24 -4.69
N ASP A 14 -1.37 -19.53 -4.37
CA ASP A 14 -0.12 -20.31 -4.30
C ASP A 14 -0.01 -21.34 -5.45
N GLY A 15 -0.92 -21.27 -6.43
CA GLY A 15 -1.00 -22.25 -7.52
C GLY A 15 -1.82 -23.50 -7.18
N GLU A 16 -2.28 -23.65 -5.94
CA GLU A 16 -3.16 -24.75 -5.48
C GLU A 16 -4.52 -24.22 -5.00
N ARG A 17 -4.52 -23.01 -4.41
CA ARG A 17 -5.67 -22.37 -3.78
C ARG A 17 -5.83 -20.95 -4.26
N LEU A 18 -7.07 -20.46 -4.18
CA LEU A 18 -7.46 -19.06 -4.34
C LEU A 18 -8.00 -18.58 -3.02
N ILE A 19 -7.45 -17.48 -2.52
CA ILE A 19 -7.91 -16.81 -1.30
C ILE A 19 -8.61 -15.51 -1.69
N ALA A 20 -9.86 -15.37 -1.27
CA ALA A 20 -10.69 -14.19 -1.51
C ALA A 20 -11.10 -13.54 -0.19
N PHE A 21 -10.92 -12.24 -0.08
CA PHE A 21 -11.36 -11.44 1.06
C PHE A 21 -12.40 -10.43 0.59
N PHE A 22 -13.62 -10.56 1.08
CA PHE A 22 -14.77 -9.74 0.71
C PHE A 22 -15.26 -8.87 1.88
N GLY A 23 -14.34 -8.38 2.71
CA GLY A 23 -14.69 -7.52 3.84
C GLY A 23 -15.66 -8.21 4.80
N SER A 24 -16.79 -7.58 5.07
CA SER A 24 -17.85 -8.09 5.96
C SER A 24 -18.47 -9.40 5.50
N GLU A 25 -18.41 -9.72 4.20
CA GLU A 25 -18.88 -11.01 3.67
C GLU A 25 -17.92 -12.16 3.99
N GLY A 26 -16.71 -11.88 4.45
CA GLY A 26 -15.78 -12.86 4.99
C GLY A 26 -14.56 -13.18 4.14
N LEU A 27 -13.83 -14.18 4.61
CA LEU A 27 -12.61 -14.70 3.97
C LEU A 27 -12.85 -16.13 3.49
N TYR A 28 -12.51 -16.41 2.25
CA TYR A 28 -12.78 -17.67 1.57
C TYR A 28 -11.53 -18.27 0.95
N ALA A 29 -11.46 -19.61 0.95
CA ALA A 29 -10.50 -20.33 0.16
C ALA A 29 -11.19 -21.32 -0.79
N TYR A 30 -10.74 -21.34 -2.02
CA TYR A 30 -11.21 -22.24 -3.07
C TYR A 30 -10.03 -23.02 -3.64
N ASP A 31 -10.29 -24.21 -4.20
CA ASP A 31 -9.36 -24.82 -5.12
C ASP A 31 -9.40 -24.13 -6.51
N LEU A 32 -8.47 -24.47 -7.39
CA LEU A 32 -8.41 -23.87 -8.73
C LEU A 32 -9.58 -24.28 -9.65
N LYS A 33 -10.46 -25.19 -9.21
CA LYS A 33 -11.70 -25.58 -9.91
C LYS A 33 -12.92 -24.83 -9.37
N GLY A 34 -12.73 -23.92 -8.40
CA GLY A 34 -13.79 -23.14 -7.78
C GLY A 34 -14.55 -23.87 -6.67
N LYS A 35 -14.08 -25.03 -6.19
CA LYS A 35 -14.65 -25.73 -5.05
C LYS A 35 -14.23 -25.02 -3.76
N LEU A 36 -15.23 -24.65 -2.92
CA LEU A 36 -14.97 -24.09 -1.60
C LEU A 36 -14.24 -25.10 -0.70
N LEU A 37 -13.12 -24.68 -0.15
CA LEU A 37 -12.31 -25.42 0.80
C LEU A 37 -12.68 -25.07 2.25
N TRP A 38 -12.72 -23.77 2.53
CA TRP A 38 -13.15 -23.24 3.82
C TRP A 38 -13.62 -21.79 3.69
N GLN A 39 -14.33 -21.31 4.70
CA GLN A 39 -14.76 -19.91 4.83
C GLN A 39 -14.64 -19.45 6.28
N LYS A 40 -14.46 -18.15 6.48
CA LYS A 40 -14.47 -17.46 7.77
C LYS A 40 -15.38 -16.26 7.74
N ASP A 41 -16.31 -16.22 8.69
CA ASP A 41 -17.02 -15.02 9.06
C ASP A 41 -16.09 -14.18 9.95
N LEU A 42 -15.92 -12.93 9.61
CA LEU A 42 -15.08 -11.97 10.32
C LEU A 42 -15.91 -10.90 11.03
N GLY A 43 -17.23 -10.99 10.95
CA GLY A 43 -18.18 -10.00 11.42
C GLY A 43 -18.29 -8.79 10.49
N VAL A 44 -18.97 -7.77 10.95
CA VAL A 44 -19.13 -6.51 10.19
C VAL A 44 -17.84 -5.71 10.25
N LEU A 45 -17.26 -5.47 9.10
CA LEU A 45 -16.03 -4.68 8.92
C LEU A 45 -16.39 -3.31 8.35
N ASP A 46 -16.78 -2.38 9.22
CA ASP A 46 -17.13 -1.00 8.88
C ASP A 46 -15.86 -0.21 8.51
N ALA A 47 -15.62 0.00 7.23
CA ALA A 47 -14.44 0.67 6.68
C ALA A 47 -14.78 1.92 5.85
N GLY A 48 -15.67 2.74 6.37
CA GLY A 48 -15.93 4.09 5.87
C GLY A 48 -14.81 5.07 6.24
N TRP A 49 -14.79 6.22 5.57
CA TRP A 49 -13.82 7.26 5.92
C TRP A 49 -14.07 7.76 7.35
N PHE A 50 -13.03 7.78 8.18
CA PHE A 50 -13.18 8.02 9.62
C PHE A 50 -13.66 9.44 9.96
N THR A 51 -13.48 10.43 9.07
CA THR A 51 -14.01 11.80 9.23
C THR A 51 -15.44 11.93 8.73
N ASP A 52 -15.88 11.03 7.83
CA ASP A 52 -17.25 10.91 7.34
C ASP A 52 -17.60 9.42 7.19
N PRO A 53 -18.03 8.75 8.27
CA PRO A 53 -18.39 7.33 8.24
C PRO A 53 -19.51 6.96 7.28
N SER A 54 -20.29 7.93 6.77
CA SER A 54 -21.30 7.67 5.74
C SER A 54 -20.68 7.39 4.37
N ALA A 55 -19.44 7.82 4.13
CA ALA A 55 -18.65 7.51 2.94
C ALA A 55 -18.07 6.09 3.07
N GLN A 56 -18.90 5.08 2.91
CA GLN A 56 -18.51 3.67 2.99
C GLN A 56 -17.85 3.21 1.71
N TRP A 57 -16.59 2.72 1.85
CA TRP A 57 -15.82 2.16 0.74
C TRP A 57 -15.49 0.68 0.93
N GLU A 58 -15.90 0.11 2.06
CA GLU A 58 -15.57 -1.26 2.47
C GLU A 58 -14.06 -1.49 2.61
N THR A 59 -13.65 -2.72 2.92
CA THR A 59 -12.25 -3.09 3.00
C THR A 59 -11.66 -3.23 1.60
N GLY A 60 -10.54 -2.55 1.32
CA GLY A 60 -9.83 -2.62 0.02
C GLY A 60 -8.50 -3.38 0.10
N SER A 61 -8.06 -3.72 1.31
CA SER A 61 -6.82 -4.47 1.53
C SER A 61 -6.95 -5.89 0.96
N SER A 62 -5.98 -6.32 0.17
CA SER A 62 -5.94 -7.68 -0.38
C SER A 62 -5.35 -8.67 0.62
N PRO A 63 -5.78 -9.95 0.63
CA PRO A 63 -5.16 -10.97 1.44
C PRO A 63 -3.74 -11.27 0.95
N ILE A 64 -2.85 -11.57 1.87
CA ILE A 64 -1.50 -12.09 1.58
C ILE A 64 -1.52 -13.60 1.78
N LEU A 65 -0.91 -14.33 0.86
CA LEU A 65 -0.68 -15.77 0.98
C LEU A 65 0.83 -16.04 0.86
N HIS A 66 1.44 -16.49 1.94
CA HIS A 66 2.86 -16.78 2.02
C HIS A 66 3.11 -17.95 2.98
N ASP A 67 3.94 -18.93 2.60
CA ASP A 67 4.30 -20.10 3.42
C ASP A 67 3.10 -20.81 4.07
N ASN A 68 2.03 -21.07 3.30
CA ASN A 68 0.77 -21.64 3.79
C ASN A 68 0.03 -20.82 4.86
N VAL A 69 0.35 -19.53 5.00
CA VAL A 69 -0.34 -18.61 5.91
C VAL A 69 -1.04 -17.53 5.09
N VAL A 70 -2.32 -17.34 5.38
CA VAL A 70 -3.12 -16.21 4.87
C VAL A 70 -3.09 -15.11 5.92
N VAL A 71 -2.73 -13.89 5.51
CA VAL A 71 -2.82 -12.71 6.38
C VAL A 71 -3.79 -11.70 5.79
N ILE A 72 -4.61 -11.09 6.63
CA ILE A 72 -5.49 -9.97 6.29
C ILE A 72 -5.20 -8.78 7.21
N GLN A 73 -5.29 -7.58 6.64
CA GLN A 73 -5.40 -6.31 7.35
C GLN A 73 -6.84 -5.85 7.30
N ALA A 74 -7.46 -5.66 8.45
CA ALA A 74 -8.81 -5.16 8.61
C ALA A 74 -8.77 -3.94 9.53
N ASP A 75 -8.38 -2.80 8.98
CA ASP A 75 -8.47 -1.52 9.66
C ASP A 75 -9.87 -0.95 9.43
N VAL A 76 -10.59 -0.74 10.51
CA VAL A 76 -12.03 -0.45 10.53
C VAL A 76 -12.34 0.67 11.52
N GLN A 77 -13.59 1.17 11.55
CA GLN A 77 -13.99 2.25 12.47
C GLN A 77 -13.79 1.87 13.94
N LYS A 78 -13.98 0.60 14.28
CA LYS A 78 -13.80 0.10 15.66
C LYS A 78 -13.24 -1.32 15.63
N GLY A 79 -12.12 -1.53 16.31
CA GLY A 79 -11.54 -2.86 16.47
C GLY A 79 -10.67 -3.30 15.30
N SER A 80 -9.88 -2.39 14.73
CA SER A 80 -8.88 -2.69 13.70
C SER A 80 -7.94 -3.80 14.12
N PHE A 81 -7.60 -4.71 13.20
CA PHE A 81 -6.75 -5.86 13.47
C PHE A 81 -5.95 -6.33 12.26
N LEU A 82 -4.87 -7.07 12.54
CA LEU A 82 -4.24 -8.02 11.62
C LEU A 82 -4.57 -9.42 12.10
N ALA A 83 -4.81 -10.35 11.19
CA ALA A 83 -5.02 -11.75 11.54
C ALA A 83 -4.37 -12.68 10.51
N ALA A 84 -3.83 -13.79 11.00
CA ALA A 84 -3.25 -14.85 10.18
C ALA A 84 -4.03 -16.16 10.34
N PHE A 85 -4.17 -16.87 9.23
CA PHE A 85 -4.89 -18.14 9.15
C PHE A 85 -4.06 -19.19 8.44
N ASP A 86 -4.17 -20.44 8.85
CA ASP A 86 -3.63 -21.56 8.10
C ASP A 86 -4.37 -21.68 6.76
N ALA A 87 -3.63 -21.60 5.67
CA ALA A 87 -4.21 -21.54 4.32
C ALA A 87 -4.99 -22.78 3.90
N ARG A 88 -4.71 -23.94 4.51
CA ARG A 88 -5.38 -25.22 4.19
C ARG A 88 -6.68 -25.38 4.94
N THR A 89 -6.74 -24.90 6.18
CA THR A 89 -7.84 -25.19 7.11
C THR A 89 -8.68 -23.99 7.49
N GLY A 90 -8.18 -22.76 7.25
CA GLY A 90 -8.77 -21.52 7.73
C GLY A 90 -8.69 -21.34 9.26
N LYS A 91 -7.92 -22.17 9.98
CA LYS A 91 -7.72 -22.01 11.41
C LYS A 91 -6.95 -20.72 11.70
N GLU A 92 -7.46 -19.87 12.59
CA GLU A 92 -6.74 -18.68 13.03
C GLU A 92 -5.47 -19.07 13.79
N LEU A 93 -4.33 -18.52 13.35
CA LEU A 93 -3.01 -18.76 13.94
C LEU A 93 -2.67 -17.69 14.98
N TRP A 94 -2.93 -16.42 14.62
CA TRP A 94 -2.79 -15.28 15.52
C TRP A 94 -3.68 -14.13 15.06
N ARG A 95 -3.99 -13.25 16.00
CA ARG A 95 -4.67 -11.98 15.77
C ARG A 95 -4.07 -10.92 16.67
N VAL A 96 -3.83 -9.73 16.12
CA VAL A 96 -3.32 -8.59 16.87
C VAL A 96 -4.18 -7.36 16.61
N SER A 97 -4.53 -6.64 17.67
CA SER A 97 -5.27 -5.38 17.56
C SER A 97 -4.35 -4.28 17.04
N ARG A 98 -4.92 -3.37 16.26
CA ARG A 98 -4.25 -2.18 15.74
C ARG A 98 -4.96 -0.92 16.23
N SER A 99 -4.19 0.11 16.55
CA SER A 99 -4.72 1.42 16.96
C SER A 99 -4.90 2.34 15.76
N ASP A 100 -5.48 1.82 14.68
CA ASP A 100 -5.69 2.60 13.46
C ASP A 100 -7.20 2.78 13.16
N VAL A 101 -7.48 3.68 12.25
CA VAL A 101 -8.77 3.93 11.61
C VAL A 101 -8.81 3.18 10.27
N PRO A 102 -9.93 3.21 9.51
CA PRO A 102 -9.98 2.54 8.22
C PRO A 102 -8.82 2.90 7.30
N THR A 103 -8.16 1.86 6.78
CA THR A 103 -7.07 1.94 5.80
C THR A 103 -7.29 0.89 4.72
N TRP A 104 -6.71 1.08 3.54
CA TRP A 104 -6.98 0.25 2.36
C TRP A 104 -5.71 -0.34 1.72
N GLY A 105 -4.54 -0.06 2.31
CA GLY A 105 -3.26 -0.60 1.84
C GLY A 105 -3.16 -2.12 2.02
N THR A 106 -2.61 -2.81 1.05
CA THR A 106 -2.27 -4.23 1.17
C THR A 106 -0.92 -4.37 1.87
N PRO A 107 -0.78 -5.27 2.86
CA PRO A 107 0.49 -5.52 3.52
C PRO A 107 1.55 -6.07 2.58
N THR A 108 2.82 -5.85 2.90
CA THR A 108 3.97 -6.42 2.18
C THR A 108 4.74 -7.36 3.09
N VAL A 109 5.06 -8.55 2.57
CA VAL A 109 5.94 -9.52 3.23
C VAL A 109 7.37 -9.35 2.71
N HIS A 110 8.33 -9.29 3.60
CA HIS A 110 9.76 -9.30 3.23
C HIS A 110 10.58 -10.05 4.27
N GLN A 111 11.83 -10.34 3.92
CA GLN A 111 12.77 -10.99 4.84
C GLN A 111 13.93 -10.05 5.16
N VAL A 112 14.27 -9.97 6.44
CA VAL A 112 15.44 -9.26 6.93
C VAL A 112 16.13 -10.09 8.00
N ASN A 113 17.45 -10.31 7.86
CA ASN A 113 18.26 -11.09 8.80
C ASN A 113 17.67 -12.48 9.14
N GLY A 114 17.03 -13.14 8.16
CA GLY A 114 16.41 -14.45 8.33
C GLY A 114 15.04 -14.44 9.03
N GLN A 115 14.50 -13.28 9.36
CA GLN A 115 13.16 -13.11 9.92
C GLN A 115 12.20 -12.61 8.83
N THR A 116 11.07 -13.31 8.66
CA THR A 116 9.97 -12.83 7.80
C THR A 116 9.15 -11.80 8.56
N GLN A 117 8.97 -10.63 7.96
CA GLN A 117 8.21 -9.51 8.50
C GLN A 117 7.03 -9.18 7.59
N LEU A 118 5.95 -8.68 8.20
CA LEU A 118 4.78 -8.13 7.56
C LEU A 118 4.76 -6.62 7.79
N VAL A 119 4.84 -5.83 6.73
CA VAL A 119 4.78 -4.36 6.81
C VAL A 119 3.41 -3.88 6.38
N VAL A 120 2.82 -2.99 7.14
CA VAL A 120 1.50 -2.42 6.89
C VAL A 120 1.54 -0.90 6.82
N ASN A 121 0.83 -0.35 5.86
CA ASN A 121 0.56 1.08 5.81
C ASN A 121 -0.58 1.44 6.77
N GLY A 122 -0.62 2.69 7.20
CA GLY A 122 -1.63 3.18 8.12
C GLY A 122 -1.60 4.70 8.25
N TRP A 123 -2.50 5.24 9.04
CA TRP A 123 -2.52 6.65 9.41
C TRP A 123 -1.91 6.89 10.79
N ARG A 124 -2.49 6.26 11.81
CA ARG A 124 -2.04 6.36 13.21
C ARG A 124 -1.03 5.27 13.56
N HIS A 125 -1.10 4.16 12.83
CA HIS A 125 -0.35 2.95 13.13
C HIS A 125 0.21 2.28 11.88
N ILE A 126 1.21 2.93 11.27
CA ILE A 126 2.10 2.28 10.31
C ILE A 126 3.00 1.34 11.09
N GLY A 127 3.27 0.10 10.63
CA GLY A 127 4.08 -0.82 11.43
C GLY A 127 4.62 -2.03 10.68
N ALA A 128 5.57 -2.70 11.33
CA ALA A 128 6.00 -4.04 10.93
C ALA A 128 5.77 -5.06 12.06
N TYR A 129 5.44 -6.27 11.66
CA TYR A 129 5.09 -7.37 12.55
C TYR A 129 5.87 -8.63 12.17
N ASP A 130 6.24 -9.42 13.18
CA ASP A 130 6.76 -10.76 12.94
C ASP A 130 5.68 -11.61 12.27
N PHE A 131 5.98 -12.16 11.11
CA PHE A 131 4.99 -12.87 10.28
C PHE A 131 4.43 -14.13 10.97
N LYS A 132 5.23 -14.81 11.78
CA LYS A 132 4.83 -16.06 12.44
C LYS A 132 3.97 -15.85 13.69
N THR A 133 4.19 -14.73 14.39
CA THR A 133 3.60 -14.52 15.72
C THR A 133 2.65 -13.32 15.79
N GLY A 134 2.69 -12.43 14.81
CA GLY A 134 1.98 -11.15 14.82
C GLY A 134 2.58 -10.13 15.79
N LYS A 135 3.71 -10.42 16.45
CA LYS A 135 4.35 -9.48 17.38
C LYS A 135 4.86 -8.25 16.64
N GLU A 136 4.48 -7.06 17.13
CA GLU A 136 4.97 -5.80 16.59
C GLU A 136 6.48 -5.67 16.73
N ILE A 137 7.16 -5.29 15.65
CA ILE A 137 8.61 -5.06 15.58
C ILE A 137 8.89 -3.57 15.71
N TRP A 138 8.21 -2.76 14.92
CA TRP A 138 8.27 -1.31 15.00
C TRP A 138 6.91 -0.68 14.65
N LYS A 139 6.71 0.55 15.10
CA LYS A 139 5.57 1.38 14.73
C LYS A 139 5.99 2.81 14.41
N LEU A 140 5.18 3.49 13.58
CA LEU A 140 5.32 4.88 13.21
C LEU A 140 3.93 5.52 13.12
N THR A 141 3.77 6.69 13.75
CA THR A 141 2.57 7.51 13.65
C THR A 141 2.82 8.68 12.70
N GLY A 142 1.92 8.95 11.78
CA GLY A 142 2.03 10.12 10.91
C GLY A 142 1.70 9.89 9.44
N GLY A 143 0.84 8.94 9.11
CA GLY A 143 0.29 8.76 7.77
C GLY A 143 -0.65 9.88 7.32
N GLY A 144 -1.10 9.84 6.08
CA GLY A 144 -2.24 10.62 5.58
C GLY A 144 -3.57 9.93 5.93
N ASP A 145 -4.69 10.63 5.76
CA ASP A 145 -6.02 10.15 6.22
C ASP A 145 -6.54 8.93 5.46
N ILE A 146 -6.07 8.70 4.25
CA ILE A 146 -6.54 7.59 3.39
C ILE A 146 -5.33 6.80 2.89
N PRO A 147 -4.76 5.90 3.73
CA PRO A 147 -3.62 5.10 3.35
C PRO A 147 -4.05 3.97 2.40
N VAL A 148 -3.73 4.09 1.11
CA VAL A 148 -4.01 3.09 0.06
C VAL A 148 -2.73 2.44 -0.48
N PRO A 149 -1.62 3.19 -0.72
CA PRO A 149 -0.43 2.60 -1.31
C PRO A 149 0.15 1.45 -0.49
N THR A 150 0.55 0.40 -1.18
CA THR A 150 1.25 -0.76 -0.60
C THR A 150 2.69 -0.37 -0.22
N PRO A 151 3.22 -0.81 0.94
CA PRO A 151 4.63 -0.64 1.26
C PRO A 151 5.55 -1.29 0.23
N VAL A 152 6.61 -0.61 -0.20
CA VAL A 152 7.58 -1.13 -1.18
C VAL A 152 8.93 -1.33 -0.52
N VAL A 153 9.49 -2.53 -0.63
CA VAL A 153 10.80 -2.86 -0.06
C VAL A 153 11.85 -2.86 -1.17
N HIS A 154 12.94 -2.12 -0.96
CA HIS A 154 14.05 -2.06 -1.91
C HIS A 154 15.35 -1.64 -1.20
N ASP A 155 16.45 -2.38 -1.43
CA ASP A 155 17.81 -2.05 -0.97
C ASP A 155 17.91 -1.65 0.52
N GLY A 156 17.33 -2.46 1.41
CA GLY A 156 17.40 -2.24 2.86
C GLY A 156 16.49 -1.12 3.37
N LEU A 157 15.63 -0.58 2.52
CA LEU A 157 14.65 0.45 2.84
C LEU A 157 13.23 -0.01 2.52
N ILE A 158 12.28 0.47 3.31
CA ILE A 158 10.84 0.30 3.14
C ILE A 158 10.25 1.67 2.84
N PHE A 159 9.66 1.81 1.66
CA PHE A 159 8.99 3.04 1.23
C PHE A 159 7.52 2.96 1.55
N ILE A 160 7.02 3.93 2.31
CA ILE A 160 5.62 4.07 2.67
C ILE A 160 5.18 5.48 2.33
N THR A 161 4.04 5.57 1.67
CA THR A 161 3.42 6.85 1.31
C THR A 161 1.92 6.76 1.53
N SER A 162 1.34 7.88 1.84
CA SER A 162 -0.10 8.08 1.91
C SER A 162 -0.40 9.55 1.71
N ALA A 163 -1.64 9.88 1.38
CA ALA A 163 -2.05 11.26 1.21
C ALA A 163 -3.52 11.43 1.66
N HIS A 164 -4.09 12.53 1.26
CA HIS A 164 -5.37 13.08 1.66
C HIS A 164 -5.30 13.79 3.03
N GLY A 165 -6.14 14.80 3.21
CA GLY A 165 -6.11 15.66 4.40
C GLY A 165 -4.85 16.54 4.48
N PRO A 166 -4.46 16.95 5.69
CA PRO A 166 -3.35 17.89 5.89
C PRO A 166 -1.96 17.27 5.72
N LYS A 167 -1.86 15.93 5.72
CA LYS A 167 -0.61 15.18 5.62
C LYS A 167 -0.57 14.37 4.34
N ALA A 168 0.61 14.34 3.71
CA ALA A 168 0.89 13.53 2.54
C ALA A 168 2.35 13.06 2.61
N PRO A 169 2.71 12.22 3.60
CA PRO A 169 4.10 11.87 3.85
C PRO A 169 4.63 10.84 2.86
N VAL A 170 5.95 10.89 2.71
CA VAL A 170 6.77 9.81 2.18
C VAL A 170 7.78 9.45 3.26
N TYR A 171 7.89 8.17 3.57
CA TYR A 171 8.89 7.65 4.50
C TYR A 171 9.77 6.62 3.79
N ALA A 172 11.08 6.71 4.00
CA ALA A 172 12.03 5.64 3.74
C ALA A 172 12.51 5.10 5.09
N ILE A 173 12.04 3.94 5.46
CA ILE A 173 12.27 3.30 6.76
C ILE A 173 13.34 2.24 6.59
N ARG A 174 14.30 2.16 7.50
CA ARG A 174 15.30 1.07 7.48
C ARG A 174 14.60 -0.26 7.78
N GLU A 175 14.84 -1.28 6.99
CA GLU A 175 14.23 -2.61 7.20
C GLU A 175 14.61 -3.22 8.57
N THR A 176 15.71 -2.76 9.16
CA THR A 176 16.18 -3.16 10.50
C THR A 176 15.62 -2.32 11.64
N ALA A 177 14.67 -1.43 11.38
CA ALA A 177 14.03 -0.59 12.39
C ALA A 177 13.37 -1.42 13.49
N THR A 178 13.35 -0.91 14.71
CA THR A 178 12.68 -1.54 15.88
C THR A 178 12.11 -0.48 16.81
N GLY A 179 11.04 -0.83 17.55
CA GLY A 179 10.42 0.05 18.55
C GLY A 179 9.59 1.17 17.94
N ASP A 180 9.39 2.25 18.66
CA ASP A 180 8.67 3.43 18.17
C ASP A 180 9.62 4.33 17.38
N ILE A 181 9.41 4.40 16.07
CA ILE A 181 10.22 5.22 15.16
C ILE A 181 9.51 6.49 14.70
N THR A 182 8.46 6.90 15.42
CA THR A 182 7.74 8.15 15.13
C THR A 182 8.72 9.32 15.15
N LEU A 183 8.64 10.15 14.11
CA LEU A 183 9.50 11.34 14.02
C LEU A 183 9.06 12.40 15.02
N ALA A 184 10.01 13.05 15.67
CA ALA A 184 9.77 14.26 16.43
C ALA A 184 9.31 15.40 15.50
N ASP A 185 8.65 16.40 16.06
CA ASP A 185 8.18 17.56 15.29
C ASP A 185 9.34 18.23 14.55
N GLY A 186 9.15 18.42 13.24
CA GLY A 186 10.15 19.01 12.35
C GLY A 186 11.32 18.10 11.96
N ALA A 187 11.43 16.90 12.54
CA ALA A 187 12.46 15.94 12.13
C ALA A 187 12.09 15.25 10.82
N THR A 188 13.10 15.01 9.98
CA THR A 188 12.95 14.28 8.70
C THR A 188 13.60 12.90 8.72
N SER A 189 14.30 12.55 9.80
CA SER A 189 14.96 11.26 9.97
C SER A 189 15.17 10.95 11.46
N ASN A 190 15.39 9.67 11.76
CA ASN A 190 15.85 9.18 13.08
C ASN A 190 16.58 7.83 12.90
N ALA A 191 16.76 7.05 13.97
CA ALA A 191 17.42 5.75 13.89
C ALA A 191 16.67 4.74 12.98
N GLY A 192 15.32 4.78 12.94
CA GLY A 192 14.49 3.91 12.11
C GLY A 192 14.14 4.50 10.74
N VAL A 193 13.94 5.80 10.65
CA VAL A 193 13.60 6.52 9.41
C VAL A 193 14.86 7.11 8.80
N ALA A 194 15.22 6.64 7.59
CA ALA A 194 16.40 7.14 6.86
C ALA A 194 16.18 8.57 6.37
N TRP A 195 15.02 8.82 5.76
CA TRP A 195 14.56 10.14 5.34
C TRP A 195 13.03 10.18 5.21
N SER A 196 12.48 11.36 5.18
CA SER A 196 11.06 11.58 4.93
C SER A 196 10.81 12.89 4.20
N ALA A 197 9.69 12.94 3.46
CA ALA A 197 9.14 14.16 2.87
C ALA A 197 7.70 14.36 3.37
N ALA A 198 7.38 15.57 3.81
CA ALA A 198 6.13 15.83 4.54
C ALA A 198 4.86 15.93 3.66
N ARG A 199 5.00 16.25 2.36
CA ARG A 199 3.86 16.63 1.51
C ARG A 199 3.90 16.10 0.07
N ASP A 200 4.67 15.04 -0.20
CA ASP A 200 4.81 14.50 -1.56
C ASP A 200 4.22 13.11 -1.74
N GLY A 201 3.50 12.61 -0.75
CA GLY A 201 2.87 11.29 -0.79
C GLY A 201 1.86 11.13 -1.91
N GLY A 202 1.83 9.96 -2.50
CA GLY A 202 0.81 9.51 -3.45
C GLY A 202 -0.50 9.19 -2.71
N TYR A 203 -1.64 9.52 -3.32
CA TYR A 203 -2.96 9.27 -2.72
C TYR A 203 -3.34 7.78 -2.81
N MET A 204 -3.35 7.21 -4.02
CA MET A 204 -3.72 5.81 -4.26
C MET A 204 -2.56 5.00 -4.87
N CYS A 205 -1.66 5.68 -5.57
CA CYS A 205 -0.61 5.04 -6.34
C CYS A 205 0.51 4.50 -5.46
N THR A 206 0.78 3.20 -5.55
CA THR A 206 1.99 2.60 -5.01
C THR A 206 3.20 3.05 -5.84
N PRO A 207 4.22 3.67 -5.23
CA PRO A 207 5.36 4.18 -5.97
C PRO A 207 6.30 3.04 -6.39
N PRO A 208 6.69 2.91 -7.67
CA PRO A 208 7.78 2.01 -8.04
C PRO A 208 9.13 2.57 -7.56
N VAL A 209 10.00 1.67 -7.13
CA VAL A 209 11.42 1.94 -6.92
C VAL A 209 12.20 1.28 -8.04
N TYR A 210 12.88 2.07 -8.86
CA TYR A 210 13.54 1.56 -10.04
C TYR A 210 14.84 2.31 -10.33
N ARG A 211 15.92 1.56 -10.54
CA ARG A 211 17.28 2.11 -10.79
C ARG A 211 17.74 3.12 -9.71
N GLY A 212 17.44 2.81 -8.43
CA GLY A 212 17.84 3.64 -7.30
C GLY A 212 17.00 4.91 -7.12
N LEU A 213 15.89 5.05 -7.83
CA LEU A 213 14.97 6.19 -7.74
C LEU A 213 13.57 5.74 -7.33
N VAL A 214 12.89 6.58 -6.53
CA VAL A 214 11.47 6.42 -6.15
C VAL A 214 10.64 7.40 -6.98
N TYR A 215 9.63 6.88 -7.66
CA TYR A 215 8.74 7.68 -8.53
C TYR A 215 7.37 7.82 -7.86
N ILE A 216 7.03 9.00 -7.39
CA ILE A 216 5.78 9.28 -6.66
C ILE A 216 4.92 10.21 -7.49
N VAL A 217 3.78 9.72 -7.97
CA VAL A 217 2.78 10.54 -8.64
C VAL A 217 1.68 10.92 -7.66
N LYS A 218 1.40 12.22 -7.55
CA LYS A 218 0.26 12.75 -6.80
C LYS A 218 -1.01 12.66 -7.63
N TYR A 219 -2.15 12.64 -6.94
CA TYR A 219 -3.47 12.62 -7.57
C TYR A 219 -3.64 13.68 -8.67
N ASN A 220 -3.07 14.85 -8.49
CA ASN A 220 -3.13 15.98 -9.43
C ASN A 220 -2.08 15.93 -10.54
N GLY A 221 -1.40 14.81 -10.74
CA GLY A 221 -0.42 14.60 -11.83
C GLY A 221 0.96 15.21 -11.61
N VAL A 222 1.28 15.66 -10.40
CA VAL A 222 2.66 16.05 -10.10
C VAL A 222 3.47 14.79 -9.77
N LEU A 223 4.50 14.53 -10.58
CA LEU A 223 5.49 13.47 -10.37
C LEU A 223 6.69 14.05 -9.63
N SER A 224 7.00 13.49 -8.47
CA SER A 224 8.22 13.74 -7.71
C SER A 224 9.14 12.52 -7.79
N VAL A 225 10.40 12.72 -8.13
CA VAL A 225 11.39 11.63 -8.20
C VAL A 225 12.50 11.91 -7.22
N TYR A 226 12.75 10.92 -6.36
CA TYR A 226 13.74 10.97 -5.29
C TYR A 226 14.84 9.95 -5.53
N ASP A 227 16.04 10.29 -5.12
CA ASP A 227 17.06 9.29 -4.84
C ASP A 227 16.56 8.39 -3.68
N ALA A 228 16.47 7.09 -3.94
CA ALA A 228 15.87 6.16 -2.99
C ALA A 228 16.65 6.10 -1.67
N LYS A 229 17.96 6.24 -1.72
CA LYS A 229 18.86 6.10 -0.55
C LYS A 229 18.93 7.37 0.30
N THR A 230 18.96 8.53 -0.35
CA THR A 230 19.24 9.81 0.32
C THR A 230 18.01 10.69 0.52
N GLY A 231 16.94 10.47 -0.24
CA GLY A 231 15.76 11.35 -0.25
C GLY A 231 15.98 12.67 -0.99
N GLU A 232 17.11 12.79 -1.73
CA GLU A 232 17.36 13.96 -2.57
C GLU A 232 16.34 14.02 -3.71
N VAL A 233 15.67 15.15 -3.87
CA VAL A 233 14.75 15.37 -5.01
C VAL A 233 15.57 15.52 -6.29
N LYS A 234 15.35 14.63 -7.25
CA LYS A 234 15.99 14.71 -8.58
C LYS A 234 15.23 15.67 -9.48
N PHE A 235 13.90 15.54 -9.51
CA PHE A 235 13.02 16.52 -10.15
C PHE A 235 11.60 16.41 -9.58
N GLN A 236 10.83 17.47 -9.79
CA GLN A 236 9.40 17.50 -9.58
C GLN A 236 8.74 18.16 -10.78
N GLN A 237 7.86 17.46 -11.47
CA GLN A 237 7.27 17.93 -12.72
C GLN A 237 5.79 17.52 -12.83
N ARG A 238 4.95 18.39 -13.35
CA ARG A 238 3.57 18.08 -13.72
C ARG A 238 3.54 17.35 -15.07
N LEU A 239 2.85 16.20 -15.11
CA LEU A 239 2.74 15.36 -16.32
C LEU A 239 1.77 15.95 -17.34
N ALA A 240 0.63 16.46 -16.90
CA ALA A 240 -0.40 16.94 -17.79
C ALA A 240 -0.71 18.42 -17.55
N GLY A 241 -1.07 19.13 -18.60
CA GLY A 241 -1.59 20.50 -18.52
C GLY A 241 -3.07 20.59 -18.07
N GLY A 242 -3.65 19.51 -17.51
CA GLY A 242 -5.07 19.40 -17.26
C GLY A 242 -5.45 19.03 -15.84
N THR A 243 -6.72 18.68 -15.68
CA THR A 243 -7.38 18.28 -14.42
C THR A 243 -7.38 16.77 -14.22
N SER A 244 -6.63 16.02 -15.02
CA SER A 244 -6.60 14.56 -14.96
C SER A 244 -6.07 14.05 -13.62
N ALA A 245 -6.80 13.11 -13.03
CA ALA A 245 -6.41 12.44 -11.80
C ALA A 245 -5.53 11.23 -12.11
N PHE A 246 -4.67 10.86 -11.14
CA PHE A 246 -3.83 9.67 -11.21
C PHE A 246 -4.15 8.77 -10.03
N THR A 247 -4.74 7.61 -10.31
CA THR A 247 -5.10 6.58 -9.33
C THR A 247 -4.43 5.24 -9.62
N SER A 248 -4.06 4.98 -10.88
CA SER A 248 -3.28 3.81 -11.29
C SER A 248 -1.84 3.89 -10.79
N SER A 249 -1.33 2.81 -10.20
CA SER A 249 0.07 2.75 -9.77
C SER A 249 1.01 2.75 -10.98
N PRO A 250 2.08 3.55 -11.00
CA PRO A 250 3.05 3.53 -12.06
C PRO A 250 3.77 2.18 -12.17
N ILE A 251 4.16 1.80 -13.38
CA ILE A 251 4.97 0.62 -13.66
C ILE A 251 6.34 1.06 -14.19
N ALA A 252 7.40 0.37 -13.77
CA ALA A 252 8.75 0.65 -14.26
C ALA A 252 9.36 -0.63 -14.88
N ALA A 253 9.78 -0.53 -16.12
CA ALA A 253 10.39 -1.63 -16.87
C ALA A 253 11.22 -1.09 -18.04
N ASP A 254 12.24 -1.85 -18.47
CA ASP A 254 13.05 -1.60 -19.67
C ASP A 254 13.55 -0.13 -19.79
N GLY A 255 14.02 0.43 -18.67
CA GLY A 255 14.51 1.81 -18.64
C GLY A 255 13.44 2.88 -18.75
N LYS A 256 12.17 2.53 -18.56
CA LYS A 256 11.02 3.41 -18.68
C LYS A 256 10.15 3.37 -17.43
N VAL A 257 9.35 4.43 -17.24
CA VAL A 257 8.28 4.51 -16.24
C VAL A 257 6.99 4.85 -16.98
N PHE A 258 5.96 4.05 -16.73
CA PHE A 258 4.64 4.20 -17.33
C PHE A 258 3.67 4.73 -16.26
N LEU A 259 2.95 5.79 -16.57
CA LEU A 259 1.97 6.41 -15.68
C LEU A 259 0.67 6.63 -16.47
N ALA A 260 -0.43 6.14 -15.92
CA ALA A 260 -1.75 6.33 -16.54
C ALA A 260 -2.61 7.31 -15.73
N SER A 261 -3.26 8.23 -16.43
CA SER A 261 -4.27 9.11 -15.84
C SER A 261 -5.68 8.56 -16.04
N GLU A 262 -6.62 8.97 -15.18
CA GLU A 262 -8.01 8.48 -15.24
C GLU A 262 -8.72 8.79 -16.57
N ASP A 263 -8.29 9.82 -17.30
CA ASP A 263 -8.82 10.15 -18.62
C ASP A 263 -8.21 9.31 -19.77
N GLY A 264 -7.41 8.30 -19.44
CA GLY A 264 -6.89 7.32 -20.41
C GLY A 264 -5.57 7.70 -21.06
N ARG A 265 -4.85 8.69 -20.57
CA ARG A 265 -3.52 9.02 -21.11
C ARG A 265 -2.43 8.22 -20.41
N VAL A 266 -1.61 7.54 -21.18
CA VAL A 266 -0.43 6.81 -20.68
C VAL A 266 0.83 7.56 -21.05
N TYR A 267 1.50 8.10 -20.05
CA TYR A 267 2.80 8.78 -20.19
C TYR A 267 3.91 7.75 -20.08
N VAL A 268 4.81 7.72 -21.04
CA VAL A 268 6.01 6.88 -21.04
C VAL A 268 7.20 7.80 -20.82
N LEU A 269 7.82 7.68 -19.65
CA LEU A 269 9.00 8.48 -19.30
C LEU A 269 10.25 7.62 -19.39
N LYS A 270 11.38 8.23 -19.72
CA LYS A 270 12.68 7.64 -19.51
C LYS A 270 12.97 7.56 -18.01
N ALA A 271 13.30 6.38 -17.52
CA ALA A 271 13.69 6.23 -16.13
C ALA A 271 15.06 6.86 -15.89
N GLY A 272 15.15 7.81 -14.95
CA GLY A 272 16.39 8.51 -14.66
C GLY A 272 16.17 9.76 -13.80
N PRO A 273 17.24 10.49 -13.48
CA PRO A 273 17.21 11.66 -12.60
C PRO A 273 16.74 12.95 -13.31
N THR A 274 16.41 12.88 -14.60
CA THR A 274 15.93 14.02 -15.41
C THR A 274 14.59 13.70 -16.01
N PHE A 275 13.71 14.70 -16.09
CA PHE A 275 12.40 14.55 -16.70
C PHE A 275 12.50 14.49 -18.23
N GLU A 276 12.10 13.37 -18.83
CA GLU A 276 12.08 13.18 -20.28
C GLU A 276 10.87 12.33 -20.65
N VAL A 277 9.92 12.89 -21.40
CA VAL A 277 8.75 12.19 -21.94
C VAL A 277 9.14 11.55 -23.27
N LEU A 278 9.05 10.23 -23.36
CA LEU A 278 9.33 9.46 -24.57
C LEU A 278 8.10 9.32 -25.46
N ALA A 279 6.93 9.16 -24.84
CA ALA A 279 5.66 9.04 -25.54
C ALA A 279 4.49 9.44 -24.63
N GLU A 280 3.41 9.86 -25.24
CA GLU A 280 2.09 10.04 -24.65
C GLU A 280 1.09 9.31 -25.53
N ASN A 281 0.38 8.33 -24.96
CA ASN A 281 -0.57 7.49 -25.67
C ASN A 281 -1.98 7.74 -25.13
N ASP A 282 -2.94 7.92 -26.00
CA ASP A 282 -4.35 8.06 -25.66
C ASP A 282 -5.01 6.68 -25.82
N MET A 283 -5.49 6.11 -24.73
CA MET A 283 -6.16 4.80 -24.71
C MET A 283 -7.63 4.88 -25.10
N THR A 284 -8.16 6.10 -25.28
CA THR A 284 -9.58 6.36 -25.59
C THR A 284 -10.59 5.84 -24.56
N GLU A 285 -10.12 5.29 -23.45
CA GLU A 285 -10.90 4.75 -22.36
C GLU A 285 -10.32 5.17 -21.00
N SER A 286 -11.15 5.24 -19.96
CA SER A 286 -10.67 5.57 -18.61
C SER A 286 -9.79 4.46 -18.05
N VAL A 287 -8.67 4.84 -17.41
CA VAL A 287 -7.76 3.93 -16.71
C VAL A 287 -7.79 4.25 -15.21
N LEU A 288 -8.46 3.42 -14.42
CA LEU A 288 -8.64 3.63 -12.97
C LEU A 288 -7.72 2.78 -12.11
N SER A 289 -7.12 1.73 -12.68
CA SER A 289 -6.22 0.81 -11.97
C SER A 289 -5.10 0.31 -12.89
N THR A 290 -4.10 -0.28 -12.29
CA THR A 290 -2.94 -0.88 -12.99
C THR A 290 -3.22 -2.31 -13.37
#